data_09c932963ca467146215c59e5e7621a6
#
_entry.id   09c932963ca467146215c59e5e7621a6
#
_cell.length_a   1.000
_cell.length_b   1.000
_cell.length_c   1.000
_cell.angle_alpha   90.00
_cell.angle_beta   90.00
_cell.angle_gamma   90.00
#
_symmetry.space_group_name_H-M   'P 1'
#
loop_
_entity.id
_entity.type
_entity.pdbx_description
1 polymer ?
#
loop_
_entity_poly.entity_id
_entity_poly.type
_entity_poly.pdbx_seq_one_letter_code
_entity_poly.pdbx_strand_id
1 'polypeptide(L)'
;MLELRGPLGKGFSLPENARRVALIGLAETPARLLPLAIQAVNRQIAVALFTDAPLTGLPAALEIQPLAALPEAISWADFIAIDLNLQALPELRHYLGLEAVDQLPCPAQALVMTPLPCGGIAECGACAVPAHRGWKLTCRDGPVFNLNELAW
;
A
#
# COMPACT_ATOMS: atom_id res chain seq x y z
N MET A 1 32.34 -1.92 7.74
CA MET A 1 31.86 -1.80 6.34
C MET A 1 30.35 -2.02 6.36
N LEU A 2 29.56 -1.10 5.82
CA LEU A 2 28.12 -1.27 5.67
C LEU A 2 27.83 -1.79 4.27
N GLU A 3 27.19 -2.95 4.17
CA GLU A 3 26.76 -3.53 2.89
C GLU A 3 25.28 -3.21 2.69
N LEU A 4 24.94 -2.59 1.55
CA LEU A 4 23.57 -2.27 1.15
C LEU A 4 23.18 -3.17 -0.01
N ARG A 5 22.05 -3.87 0.11
CA ARG A 5 21.45 -4.65 -0.94
C ARG A 5 20.11 -4.04 -1.36
N GLY A 6 19.96 -3.72 -2.62
CA GLY A 6 18.72 -3.16 -3.18
C GLY A 6 18.93 -2.61 -4.59
N PRO A 7 17.87 -2.11 -5.23
CA PRO A 7 16.48 -2.18 -4.77
C PRO A 7 15.95 -3.61 -4.77
N LEU A 8 15.09 -3.95 -3.80
CA LEU A 8 14.42 -5.25 -3.72
C LEU A 8 12.98 -5.11 -4.20
N GLY A 9 12.62 -5.94 -5.18
CA GLY A 9 11.24 -6.03 -5.67
C GLY A 9 10.75 -4.79 -6.43
N LYS A 10 9.45 -4.50 -6.32
CA LYS A 10 8.73 -3.47 -7.09
C LYS A 10 8.13 -2.42 -6.15
N GLY A 11 8.24 -1.15 -6.53
CA GLY A 11 7.58 -0.04 -5.85
C GLY A 11 6.16 0.22 -6.38
N PHE A 12 5.51 1.23 -5.81
CA PHE A 12 4.22 1.73 -6.32
C PHE A 12 4.36 2.30 -7.74
N SER A 13 3.33 2.07 -8.54
CA SER A 13 3.22 2.61 -9.90
C SER A 13 1.95 3.45 -9.99
N LEU A 14 2.12 4.78 -9.97
CA LEU A 14 1.00 5.72 -10.07
C LEU A 14 0.49 5.77 -11.52
N PRO A 15 -0.79 5.44 -11.77
CA PRO A 15 -1.37 5.51 -13.10
C PRO A 15 -1.26 6.92 -13.72
N GLU A 16 -1.04 6.99 -15.02
CA GLU A 16 -0.90 8.29 -15.71
C GLU A 16 -2.20 9.11 -15.71
N ASN A 17 -3.33 8.44 -15.73
CA ASN A 17 -4.66 9.06 -15.74
C ASN A 17 -5.26 9.28 -14.35
N ALA A 18 -4.55 8.94 -13.26
CA ALA A 18 -5.02 9.18 -11.91
C ALA A 18 -5.20 10.68 -11.64
N ARG A 19 -6.33 11.04 -11.05
CA ARG A 19 -6.69 12.40 -10.65
C ARG A 19 -6.92 12.52 -9.15
N ARG A 20 -7.32 11.43 -8.51
CA ARG A 20 -7.66 11.36 -7.08
C ARG A 20 -7.07 10.09 -6.51
N VAL A 21 -6.13 10.26 -5.59
CA VAL A 21 -5.37 9.14 -4.98
C VAL A 21 -5.66 9.07 -3.50
N ALA A 22 -6.15 7.92 -3.06
CA ALA A 22 -6.25 7.59 -1.64
C ALA A 22 -5.01 6.77 -1.21
N LEU A 23 -4.28 7.30 -0.25
CA LEU A 23 -3.15 6.63 0.40
C LEU A 23 -3.63 6.12 1.76
N ILE A 24 -3.46 4.83 2.05
CA ILE A 24 -3.97 4.19 3.25
C ILE A 24 -2.82 3.58 4.03
N GLY A 25 -2.52 4.15 5.20
CA GLY A 25 -1.47 3.68 6.10
C GLY A 25 -2.05 2.89 7.26
N LEU A 26 -2.02 1.54 7.18
CA LEU A 26 -2.43 0.62 8.24
C LEU A 26 -1.24 0.14 9.09
N ALA A 27 -0.02 0.52 8.73
CA ALA A 27 1.18 0.23 9.50
C ALA A 27 1.43 1.30 10.57
N GLU A 28 2.39 1.05 11.48
CA GLU A 28 2.78 1.98 12.55
C GLU A 28 3.20 3.36 12.04
N THR A 29 3.70 3.43 10.81
CA THR A 29 4.05 4.68 10.13
C THR A 29 3.72 4.61 8.65
N PRO A 30 3.06 5.63 8.06
CA PRO A 30 2.80 5.71 6.64
C PRO A 30 3.98 6.29 5.84
N ALA A 31 5.18 6.36 6.43
CA ALA A 31 6.35 6.98 5.80
C ALA A 31 6.69 6.37 4.43
N ARG A 32 6.36 5.09 4.20
CA ARG A 32 6.58 4.41 2.92
C ARG A 32 5.65 4.87 1.80
N LEU A 33 4.54 5.54 2.13
CA LEU A 33 3.63 6.16 1.16
C LEU A 33 4.07 7.57 0.76
N LEU A 34 4.95 8.22 1.54
CA LEU A 34 5.34 9.62 1.29
C LEU A 34 5.99 9.86 -0.09
N PRO A 35 6.88 8.98 -0.61
CA PRO A 35 7.42 9.17 -1.95
C PRO A 35 6.32 9.19 -3.02
N LEU A 36 5.30 8.34 -2.89
CA LEU A 36 4.15 8.32 -3.78
C LEU A 36 3.28 9.58 -3.62
N ALA A 37 3.06 10.02 -2.36
CA ALA A 37 2.34 11.26 -2.06
C ALA A 37 3.01 12.47 -2.73
N ILE A 38 4.32 12.62 -2.57
CA ILE A 38 5.11 13.71 -3.17
C ILE A 38 5.01 13.64 -4.70
N GLN A 39 5.15 12.46 -5.28
CA GLN A 39 5.02 12.28 -6.73
C GLN A 39 3.63 12.71 -7.24
N ALA A 40 2.57 12.35 -6.53
CA ALA A 40 1.20 12.71 -6.90
C ALA A 40 0.96 14.21 -6.77
N VAL A 41 1.40 14.84 -5.68
CA VAL A 41 1.31 16.30 -5.48
C VAL A 41 2.07 17.05 -6.57
N ASN A 42 3.28 16.62 -6.93
CA ASN A 42 4.07 17.23 -8.01
C ASN A 42 3.39 17.11 -9.39
N ARG A 43 2.55 16.10 -9.58
CA ARG A 43 1.71 15.92 -10.78
C ARG A 43 0.36 16.63 -10.69
N GLN A 44 0.13 17.44 -9.64
CA GLN A 44 -1.13 18.15 -9.38
C GLN A 44 -2.35 17.21 -9.24
N ILE A 45 -2.13 16.02 -8.71
CA ILE A 45 -3.17 15.05 -8.40
C ILE A 45 -3.70 15.33 -6.99
N ALA A 46 -5.02 15.26 -6.80
CA ALA A 46 -5.63 15.35 -5.47
C ALA A 46 -5.27 14.11 -4.65
N VAL A 47 -4.67 14.30 -3.47
CA VAL A 47 -4.17 13.21 -2.61
C VAL A 47 -4.73 13.36 -1.21
N ALA A 48 -5.32 12.29 -0.70
CA ALA A 48 -5.70 12.17 0.71
C ALA A 48 -4.99 10.97 1.35
N LEU A 49 -4.41 11.18 2.52
CA LEU A 49 -3.76 10.15 3.33
C LEU A 49 -4.65 9.78 4.53
N PHE A 50 -5.02 8.52 4.60
CA PHE A 50 -5.83 7.95 5.68
C PHE A 50 -4.92 7.17 6.63
N THR A 51 -4.83 7.62 7.87
CA THR A 51 -4.01 6.98 8.89
C THR A 51 -4.36 7.50 10.28
N ASP A 52 -4.28 6.65 11.29
CA ASP A 52 -4.38 7.03 12.70
C ASP A 52 -2.99 7.20 13.35
N ALA A 53 -1.92 6.96 12.58
CA ALA A 53 -0.54 7.16 13.07
C ALA A 53 -0.20 8.65 13.18
N PRO A 54 0.53 9.06 14.23
CA PRO A 54 0.98 10.44 14.36
C PRO A 54 1.99 10.81 13.26
N LEU A 55 1.79 11.95 12.62
CA LEU A 55 2.60 12.42 11.51
C LEU A 55 3.15 13.82 11.79
N THR A 56 4.40 14.04 11.41
CA THR A 56 5.06 15.35 11.45
C THR A 56 5.79 15.61 10.14
N GLY A 57 5.88 16.88 9.73
CA GLY A 57 6.70 17.28 8.58
C GLY A 57 6.15 16.92 7.20
N LEU A 58 4.82 16.78 7.07
CA LEU A 58 4.18 16.48 5.79
C LEU A 58 4.01 17.73 4.91
N PRO A 59 3.95 17.55 3.57
CA PRO A 59 3.58 18.61 2.65
C PRO A 59 2.21 19.20 2.99
N ALA A 60 2.08 20.53 3.01
CA ALA A 60 0.82 21.22 3.30
C ALA A 60 -0.31 20.90 2.30
N ALA A 61 0.03 20.42 1.11
CA ALA A 61 -0.92 20.00 0.08
C ALA A 61 -1.49 18.58 0.29
N LEU A 62 -1.02 17.85 1.31
CA LEU A 62 -1.50 16.52 1.63
C LEU A 62 -2.62 16.61 2.66
N GLU A 63 -3.83 16.24 2.25
CA GLU A 63 -4.96 16.10 3.15
C GLU A 63 -4.80 14.85 4.00
N ILE A 64 -4.95 14.97 5.33
CA ILE A 64 -4.84 13.85 6.27
C ILE A 64 -6.21 13.61 6.88
N GLN A 65 -6.66 12.35 6.84
CA GLN A 65 -7.94 11.90 7.35
C GLN A 65 -7.74 10.69 8.28
N PRO A 66 -8.61 10.50 9.27
CA PRO A 66 -8.59 9.28 10.09
C PRO A 66 -9.02 8.06 9.27
N LEU A 67 -8.60 6.87 9.69
CA LEU A 67 -9.01 5.61 9.04
C LEU A 67 -10.54 5.41 9.03
N ALA A 68 -11.26 5.96 10.00
CA ALA A 68 -12.73 5.92 10.06
C ALA A 68 -13.42 6.57 8.84
N ALA A 69 -12.74 7.46 8.11
CA ALA A 69 -13.27 8.11 6.91
C ALA A 69 -13.06 7.28 5.61
N LEU A 70 -12.40 6.12 5.69
CA LEU A 70 -12.09 5.28 4.53
C LEU A 70 -13.30 4.86 3.66
N PRO A 71 -14.46 4.43 4.23
CA PRO A 71 -15.58 4.00 3.42
C PRO A 71 -16.08 5.07 2.42
N GLU A 72 -16.02 6.34 2.81
CA GLU A 72 -16.37 7.45 1.92
C GLU A 72 -15.30 7.71 0.85
N ALA A 73 -14.02 7.55 1.23
CA ALA A 73 -12.88 7.79 0.36
C ALA A 73 -12.75 6.79 -0.79
N ILE A 74 -13.16 5.54 -0.60
CA ILE A 74 -13.06 4.50 -1.63
C ILE A 74 -13.87 4.87 -2.87
N SER A 75 -15.04 5.48 -2.72
CA SER A 75 -15.85 5.95 -3.84
C SER A 75 -15.30 7.21 -4.51
N TRP A 76 -14.52 8.00 -3.79
CA TRP A 76 -13.91 9.23 -4.29
C TRP A 76 -12.65 8.95 -5.13
N ALA A 77 -11.84 7.95 -4.75
CA ALA A 77 -10.55 7.69 -5.38
C ALA A 77 -10.69 7.01 -6.74
N ASP A 78 -9.77 7.30 -7.65
CA ASP A 78 -9.57 6.56 -8.89
C ASP A 78 -8.28 5.72 -8.90
N PHE A 79 -7.50 5.81 -7.81
CA PHE A 79 -6.39 4.91 -7.48
C PHE A 79 -6.19 4.84 -5.97
N ILE A 80 -5.94 3.65 -5.45
CA ILE A 80 -5.72 3.38 -4.03
C ILE A 80 -4.33 2.76 -3.83
N ALA A 81 -3.54 3.31 -2.90
CA ALA A 81 -2.27 2.73 -2.46
C ALA A 81 -2.30 2.46 -0.95
N ILE A 82 -2.00 1.24 -0.56
CA ILE A 82 -2.12 0.76 0.81
C ILE A 82 -0.74 0.34 1.33
N ASP A 83 -0.41 0.73 2.54
CA ASP A 83 0.76 0.26 3.29
C ASP A 83 0.31 -0.51 4.52
N LEU A 84 0.64 -1.81 4.57
CA LEU A 84 0.21 -2.69 5.64
C LEU A 84 1.24 -3.77 5.98
N ASN A 85 1.18 -4.29 7.20
CA ASN A 85 1.86 -5.51 7.58
C ASN A 85 1.06 -6.73 7.11
N LEU A 86 1.76 -7.85 6.84
CA LEU A 86 1.12 -9.10 6.38
C LEU A 86 -0.04 -9.54 7.27
N GLN A 87 0.07 -9.32 8.59
CA GLN A 87 -0.94 -9.69 9.57
C GLN A 87 -2.27 -8.93 9.39
N ALA A 88 -2.23 -7.72 8.84
CA ALA A 88 -3.43 -6.91 8.58
C ALA A 88 -4.12 -7.26 7.24
N LEU A 89 -3.49 -8.06 6.39
CA LEU A 89 -4.03 -8.40 5.06
C LEU A 89 -5.40 -9.11 5.12
N PRO A 90 -5.65 -10.09 6.02
CA PRO A 90 -6.96 -10.73 6.12
C PRO A 90 -8.09 -9.81 6.61
N GLU A 91 -7.74 -8.73 7.33
CA GLU A 91 -8.69 -7.77 7.87
C GLU A 91 -8.92 -6.56 6.96
N LEU A 92 -8.24 -6.53 5.81
CA LEU A 92 -8.24 -5.37 4.91
C LEU A 92 -9.65 -5.00 4.44
N ARG A 93 -10.53 -5.99 4.16
CA ARG A 93 -11.92 -5.75 3.79
C ARG A 93 -12.68 -4.98 4.87
N HIS A 94 -12.47 -5.35 6.12
CA HIS A 94 -13.09 -4.67 7.26
C HIS A 94 -12.64 -3.20 7.33
N TYR A 95 -11.33 -2.92 7.19
CA TYR A 95 -10.82 -1.54 7.16
C TYR A 95 -11.42 -0.72 6.01
N LEU A 96 -11.61 -1.34 4.85
CA LEU A 96 -12.17 -0.69 3.67
C LEU A 96 -13.70 -0.59 3.69
N GLY A 97 -14.38 -1.17 4.70
CA GLY A 97 -15.85 -1.19 4.76
C GLY A 97 -16.50 -2.03 3.66
N LEU A 98 -15.79 -3.05 3.16
CA LEU A 98 -16.25 -3.90 2.05
C LEU A 98 -16.79 -5.23 2.56
N GLU A 99 -17.95 -5.64 2.02
CA GLU A 99 -18.48 -6.98 2.22
C GLU A 99 -17.70 -8.03 1.41
N ALA A 100 -17.92 -9.30 1.73
CA ALA A 100 -17.14 -10.41 1.14
C ALA A 100 -17.22 -10.48 -0.40
N VAL A 101 -18.30 -9.99 -0.99
CA VAL A 101 -18.55 -10.01 -2.45
C VAL A 101 -18.20 -8.69 -3.15
N ASP A 102 -17.93 -7.63 -2.39
CA ASP A 102 -17.63 -6.32 -2.95
C ASP A 102 -16.27 -6.31 -3.64
N GLN A 103 -16.19 -5.53 -4.69
CA GLN A 103 -14.94 -5.23 -5.39
C GLN A 103 -14.59 -3.75 -5.22
N LEU A 104 -13.30 -3.45 -5.22
CA LEU A 104 -12.86 -2.06 -5.25
C LEU A 104 -13.28 -1.40 -6.57
N PRO A 105 -13.80 -0.16 -6.51
CA PRO A 105 -14.27 0.56 -7.70
C PRO A 105 -13.14 1.01 -8.63
N CYS A 106 -11.90 0.97 -8.17
CA CYS A 106 -10.75 1.45 -8.90
C CYS A 106 -9.51 0.54 -8.67
N PRO A 107 -8.47 0.68 -9.51
CA PRO A 107 -7.21 -0.03 -9.31
C PRO A 107 -6.59 0.27 -7.94
N ALA A 108 -6.09 -0.78 -7.27
CA ALA A 108 -5.44 -0.67 -5.99
C ALA A 108 -4.14 -1.46 -5.93
N GLN A 109 -3.14 -0.88 -5.25
CA GLN A 109 -1.87 -1.54 -4.96
C GLN A 109 -1.64 -1.57 -3.45
N ALA A 110 -1.06 -2.67 -2.97
CA ALA A 110 -0.72 -2.84 -1.56
C ALA A 110 0.78 -3.13 -1.40
N LEU A 111 1.46 -2.31 -0.59
CA LEU A 111 2.78 -2.60 -0.06
C LEU A 111 2.60 -3.48 1.16
N VAL A 112 3.02 -4.74 1.06
CA VAL A 112 2.89 -5.72 2.13
C VAL A 112 4.24 -5.92 2.80
N MET A 113 4.35 -5.51 4.06
CA MET A 113 5.57 -5.69 4.86
C MET A 113 5.64 -7.09 5.44
N THR A 114 6.78 -7.75 5.22
CA THR A 114 7.08 -9.09 5.70
C THR A 114 8.51 -9.15 6.23
N PRO A 115 8.84 -10.13 7.10
CA PRO A 115 10.23 -10.41 7.46
C PRO A 115 11.06 -10.82 6.25
N LEU A 116 12.32 -10.39 6.17
CA LEU A 116 13.27 -10.74 5.11
C LEU A 116 14.56 -11.37 5.70
N PRO A 117 14.48 -12.51 6.42
CA PRO A 117 15.64 -13.07 7.13
C PRO A 117 16.75 -13.50 6.18
N CYS A 118 16.46 -13.83 4.93
CA CYS A 118 17.48 -14.17 3.93
C CYS A 118 18.08 -12.97 3.21
N GLY A 119 17.75 -11.73 3.62
CA GLY A 119 18.22 -10.53 2.94
C GLY A 119 17.70 -10.35 1.50
N GLY A 120 16.57 -10.99 1.17
CA GLY A 120 15.91 -10.79 -0.13
C GLY A 120 16.42 -11.67 -1.28
N ILE A 121 17.11 -12.79 -0.99
CA ILE A 121 17.59 -13.71 -2.04
C ILE A 121 16.54 -14.71 -2.53
N ALA A 122 15.32 -14.60 -2.04
CA ALA A 122 14.13 -15.41 -2.44
C ALA A 122 14.24 -16.92 -2.17
N GLU A 123 15.03 -17.35 -1.18
CA GLU A 123 15.25 -18.77 -0.88
C GLU A 123 14.50 -19.30 0.34
N CYS A 124 14.27 -18.44 1.36
CA CYS A 124 13.74 -18.92 2.65
C CYS A 124 12.20 -19.03 2.72
N GLY A 125 11.46 -18.40 1.82
CA GLY A 125 9.99 -18.39 1.83
C GLY A 125 9.33 -17.58 2.96
N ALA A 126 10.09 -17.02 3.91
CA ALA A 126 9.53 -16.30 5.06
C ALA A 126 8.74 -15.02 4.69
N CYS A 127 8.96 -14.48 3.50
CA CYS A 127 8.29 -13.31 2.97
C CYS A 127 7.10 -13.66 2.05
N ALA A 128 6.56 -14.87 2.17
CA ALA A 128 5.46 -15.32 1.33
C ALA A 128 4.14 -14.61 1.70
N VAL A 129 3.43 -14.12 0.69
CA VAL A 129 2.12 -13.47 0.78
C VAL A 129 1.10 -14.32 0.04
N PRO A 130 -0.08 -14.59 0.62
CA PRO A 130 -1.12 -15.36 -0.05
C PRO A 130 -1.65 -14.64 -1.28
N ALA A 131 -1.80 -15.37 -2.37
CA ALA A 131 -2.35 -14.88 -3.63
C ALA A 131 -3.42 -15.83 -4.15
N HIS A 132 -4.32 -15.37 -5.03
CA HIS A 132 -5.36 -16.21 -5.63
C HIS A 132 -4.79 -17.43 -6.36
N ARG A 133 -3.55 -17.33 -6.84
CA ARG A 133 -2.84 -18.45 -7.48
C ARG A 133 -1.55 -18.76 -6.71
N GLY A 134 -1.70 -19.38 -5.52
CA GLY A 134 -0.58 -19.82 -4.70
C GLY A 134 0.03 -18.70 -3.85
N TRP A 135 1.33 -18.55 -3.86
CA TRP A 135 2.09 -17.63 -3.01
C TRP A 135 3.00 -16.72 -3.84
N LYS A 136 3.16 -15.49 -3.40
CA LYS A 136 4.13 -14.53 -3.95
C LYS A 136 5.17 -14.17 -2.88
N LEU A 137 6.38 -13.86 -3.28
CA LEU A 137 7.46 -13.45 -2.38
C LEU A 137 7.65 -11.94 -2.43
N THR A 138 7.55 -11.25 -1.29
CA THR A 138 7.72 -9.78 -1.26
C THR A 138 9.08 -9.33 -1.76
N CYS A 139 10.14 -10.09 -1.50
CA CYS A 139 11.50 -9.75 -1.94
C CYS A 139 11.72 -9.87 -3.45
N ARG A 140 10.89 -10.66 -4.17
CA ARG A 140 11.03 -10.91 -5.61
C ARG A 140 9.86 -10.33 -6.42
N ASP A 141 8.64 -10.62 -5.96
CA ASP A 141 7.41 -10.33 -6.71
C ASP A 141 6.76 -9.02 -6.25
N GLY A 142 7.05 -8.58 -4.99
CA GLY A 142 6.57 -7.38 -4.34
C GLY A 142 7.72 -6.39 -4.06
N PRO A 143 7.72 -5.66 -2.93
CA PRO A 143 6.72 -5.65 -1.84
C PRO A 143 5.38 -5.01 -2.22
N VAL A 144 5.30 -4.30 -3.34
CA VAL A 144 4.06 -3.73 -3.84
C VAL A 144 3.41 -4.70 -4.83
N PHE A 145 2.17 -5.05 -4.57
CA PHE A 145 1.35 -5.95 -5.38
C PHE A 145 0.10 -5.25 -5.88
N ASN A 146 -0.41 -5.65 -7.03
CA ASN A 146 -1.79 -5.35 -7.39
C ASN A 146 -2.69 -6.09 -6.41
N LEU A 147 -3.60 -5.36 -5.75
CA LEU A 147 -4.44 -5.94 -4.70
C LEU A 147 -5.35 -7.07 -5.23
N ASN A 148 -5.75 -7.00 -6.50
CA ASN A 148 -6.54 -8.07 -7.15
C ASN A 148 -5.77 -9.40 -7.32
N GLU A 149 -4.46 -9.42 -7.09
CA GLU A 149 -3.67 -10.65 -7.16
C GLU A 149 -3.59 -11.37 -5.81
N LEU A 150 -3.82 -10.65 -4.72
CA LEU A 150 -3.70 -11.14 -3.35
C LEU A 150 -5.00 -11.78 -2.87
N ALA A 151 -4.87 -12.79 -2.00
CA ALA A 151 -6.00 -13.36 -1.26
C ALA A 151 -6.16 -12.59 0.06
N TRP A 152 -7.17 -11.70 0.12
CA TRP A 152 -7.47 -10.79 1.23
C TRP A 152 -8.96 -10.69 1.50
#